data_d34e18d26497e81cb41966ceae7cf824
#
_entry.id   d34e18d26497e81cb41966ceae7cf824
#
_cell.length_a   1.000
_cell.length_b   1.000
_cell.length_c   1.000
_cell.angle_alpha   90.00
_cell.angle_beta   90.00
_cell.angle_gamma   90.00
#
_symmetry.space_group_name_H-M   'P 1'
#
loop_
_entity.id
_entity.type
_entity.pdbx_description
1 polymer ?
#
loop_
_entity_poly.entity_id
_entity_poly.type
_entity_poly.pdbx_seq_one_letter_code
_entity_poly.pdbx_strand_id
1 'polypeptide(L)'
;MIRKAQKDDTERIAEIYDAIIDNDYSANSGDSHVGWQKGVYPTAKTAEDALERDDMFVMVERGRIVASAIINRVQIDSYRKCNWKYAADDSEVMVLHTLCVDPAESGNGYGKRFVAFYENYAAENGCTCLRMDTNERNTNARRMYKKLGYDEAGIVPCDFNGIKGIGLVCLEKKIK
;
A
#
# COMPACT_ATOMS: atom_id res chain seq x y z
N MET A 1 -13.90 -11.34 1.59
CA MET A 1 -14.17 -10.54 2.82
C MET A 1 -12.89 -9.85 3.25
N ILE A 2 -12.96 -8.56 3.66
CA ILE A 2 -11.79 -7.84 4.23
C ILE A 2 -12.06 -7.65 5.74
N ARG A 3 -11.04 -7.88 6.57
CA ARG A 3 -11.09 -7.76 8.03
C ARG A 3 -9.74 -7.31 8.60
N LYS A 4 -9.73 -6.90 9.86
CA LYS A 4 -8.49 -6.75 10.62
C LYS A 4 -7.70 -8.05 10.62
N ALA A 5 -6.39 -7.95 10.54
CA ALA A 5 -5.50 -9.09 10.66
C ALA A 5 -5.45 -9.60 12.11
N GLN A 6 -5.14 -10.87 12.25
CA GLN A 6 -4.90 -11.55 13.52
C GLN A 6 -3.45 -12.07 13.56
N LYS A 7 -2.96 -12.44 14.73
CA LYS A 7 -1.59 -12.90 14.89
C LYS A 7 -1.24 -14.08 13.97
N ASP A 8 -2.17 -15.00 13.79
CA ASP A 8 -1.97 -16.20 12.96
C ASP A 8 -1.92 -15.87 11.45
N ASP A 9 -2.29 -14.66 11.05
CA ASP A 9 -2.22 -14.21 9.65
C ASP A 9 -0.79 -13.76 9.25
N THR A 10 0.10 -13.48 10.21
CA THR A 10 1.40 -12.83 9.98
C THR A 10 2.30 -13.64 9.04
N GLU A 11 2.36 -14.95 9.22
CA GLU A 11 3.17 -15.83 8.36
C GLU A 11 2.71 -15.74 6.90
N ARG A 12 1.40 -15.84 6.67
CA ARG A 12 0.85 -15.76 5.31
C ARG A 12 1.05 -14.38 4.67
N ILE A 13 0.97 -13.31 5.44
CA ILE A 13 1.24 -11.95 4.96
C ILE A 13 2.70 -11.84 4.51
N ALA A 14 3.65 -12.35 5.31
CA ALA A 14 5.07 -12.34 4.97
C ALA A 14 5.38 -13.16 3.70
N GLU A 15 4.74 -14.33 3.53
CA GLU A 15 4.84 -15.10 2.28
C GLU A 15 4.39 -14.31 1.05
N ILE A 16 3.30 -13.53 1.17
CA ILE A 16 2.82 -12.68 0.07
C ILE A 16 3.84 -11.58 -0.25
N TYR A 17 4.47 -10.97 0.78
CA TYR A 17 5.53 -9.99 0.57
C TYR A 17 6.70 -10.57 -0.21
N ASP A 18 7.20 -11.73 0.21
CA ASP A 18 8.29 -12.42 -0.47
C ASP A 18 7.92 -12.81 -1.90
N ALA A 19 6.73 -13.34 -2.11
CA ALA A 19 6.24 -13.71 -3.43
C ALA A 19 6.15 -12.52 -4.39
N ILE A 20 5.72 -11.35 -3.90
CA ILE A 20 5.69 -10.11 -4.70
C ILE A 20 7.09 -9.70 -5.11
N ILE A 21 8.04 -9.70 -4.16
CA ILE A 21 9.43 -9.32 -4.43
C ILE A 21 10.06 -10.28 -5.43
N ASP A 22 9.95 -11.58 -5.22
CA ASP A 22 10.52 -12.60 -6.11
C ASP A 22 9.90 -12.51 -7.53
N ASN A 23 8.59 -12.29 -7.63
CA ASN A 23 7.91 -12.12 -8.90
C ASN A 23 8.33 -10.83 -9.63
N ASP A 24 8.50 -9.73 -8.89
CA ASP A 24 8.91 -8.43 -9.45
C ASP A 24 10.34 -8.51 -10.03
N TYR A 25 11.29 -9.06 -9.27
CA TYR A 25 12.66 -9.27 -9.75
C TYR A 25 12.72 -10.22 -10.97
N SER A 26 11.94 -11.30 -10.96
CA SER A 26 11.89 -12.25 -12.08
C SER A 26 11.33 -11.62 -13.34
N ALA A 27 10.26 -10.83 -13.21
CA ALA A 27 9.60 -10.18 -14.34
C ALA A 27 10.43 -9.04 -14.97
N ASN A 28 11.35 -8.43 -14.21
CA ASN A 28 12.09 -7.23 -14.59
C ASN A 28 13.62 -7.46 -14.69
N SER A 29 14.05 -8.69 -14.95
CA SER A 29 15.47 -9.04 -15.15
C SER A 29 16.37 -8.65 -13.98
N GLY A 30 15.87 -8.76 -12.75
CA GLY A 30 16.59 -8.44 -11.52
C GLY A 30 16.51 -6.98 -11.07
N ASP A 31 15.70 -6.15 -11.77
CA ASP A 31 15.41 -4.77 -11.34
C ASP A 31 14.05 -4.72 -10.62
N SER A 32 13.93 -3.92 -9.58
CA SER A 32 12.67 -3.78 -8.83
C SER A 32 11.82 -2.63 -9.36
N HIS A 33 10.59 -2.93 -9.74
CA HIS A 33 9.59 -1.93 -10.10
C HIS A 33 8.67 -1.57 -8.93
N VAL A 34 8.48 -2.47 -7.97
CA VAL A 34 7.77 -2.14 -6.73
C VAL A 34 8.65 -1.35 -5.74
N GLY A 35 9.98 -1.42 -5.91
CA GLY A 35 10.94 -0.73 -5.06
C GLY A 35 11.17 -1.39 -3.71
N TRP A 36 10.83 -2.68 -3.58
CA TRP A 36 11.00 -3.48 -2.37
C TRP A 36 12.21 -4.40 -2.48
N GLN A 37 12.76 -4.80 -1.33
CA GLN A 37 13.94 -5.64 -1.27
C GLN A 37 13.76 -6.72 -0.20
N LYS A 38 13.97 -7.98 -0.59
CA LYS A 38 13.83 -9.14 0.29
C LYS A 38 14.73 -9.02 1.52
N GLY A 39 14.15 -9.30 2.69
CA GLY A 39 14.83 -9.18 3.97
C GLY A 39 15.08 -7.74 4.47
N VAL A 40 14.69 -6.72 3.68
CA VAL A 40 14.79 -5.30 4.07
C VAL A 40 13.40 -4.71 4.28
N TYR A 41 12.55 -4.72 3.24
CA TYR A 41 11.18 -4.21 3.32
C TYR A 41 10.33 -4.68 2.13
N PRO A 42 9.04 -5.02 2.35
CA PRO A 42 8.43 -5.34 3.64
C PRO A 42 8.91 -6.71 4.16
N THR A 43 8.76 -6.93 5.46
CA THR A 43 9.16 -8.18 6.16
C THR A 43 8.05 -8.65 7.10
N ALA A 44 8.21 -9.83 7.71
CA ALA A 44 7.32 -10.29 8.79
C ALA A 44 7.18 -9.23 9.90
N LYS A 45 8.30 -8.55 10.26
CA LYS A 45 8.29 -7.46 11.25
C LYS A 45 7.40 -6.29 10.84
N THR A 46 7.31 -5.98 9.54
CA THR A 46 6.37 -4.96 9.02
C THR A 46 4.93 -5.31 9.32
N ALA A 47 4.55 -6.58 9.15
CA ALA A 47 3.21 -7.07 9.45
C ALA A 47 2.94 -7.10 10.97
N GLU A 48 3.91 -7.57 11.76
CA GLU A 48 3.82 -7.61 13.23
C GLU A 48 3.63 -6.21 13.82
N ASP A 49 4.44 -5.24 13.41
CA ASP A 49 4.34 -3.86 13.89
C ASP A 49 2.98 -3.23 13.54
N ALA A 50 2.46 -3.51 12.34
CA ALA A 50 1.16 -3.03 11.92
C ALA A 50 0.01 -3.71 12.69
N LEU A 51 0.19 -4.96 13.05
CA LEU A 51 -0.77 -5.72 13.85
C LEU A 51 -0.81 -5.21 15.30
N GLU A 52 0.35 -4.89 15.88
CA GLU A 52 0.44 -4.27 17.21
C GLU A 52 -0.23 -2.89 17.26
N ARG A 53 -0.19 -2.12 16.16
CA ARG A 53 -0.89 -0.83 16.03
C ARG A 53 -2.37 -0.96 15.69
N ASP A 54 -2.88 -2.18 15.45
CA ASP A 54 -4.25 -2.45 15.00
C ASP A 54 -4.61 -1.78 13.65
N ASP A 55 -3.64 -1.65 12.75
CA ASP A 55 -3.82 -1.01 11.45
C ASP A 55 -3.58 -1.95 10.24
N MET A 56 -3.37 -3.25 10.50
CA MET A 56 -3.21 -4.29 9.49
C MET A 56 -4.55 -4.90 9.07
N PHE A 57 -4.79 -4.99 7.77
CA PHE A 57 -5.99 -5.58 7.18
C PHE A 57 -5.63 -6.70 6.20
N VAL A 58 -6.46 -7.72 6.13
CA VAL A 58 -6.33 -8.84 5.18
C VAL A 58 -7.62 -9.05 4.39
N MET A 59 -7.47 -9.45 3.13
CA MET A 59 -8.56 -9.94 2.31
C MET A 59 -8.52 -11.46 2.28
N VAL A 60 -9.64 -12.07 2.66
CA VAL A 60 -9.80 -13.52 2.67
C VAL A 60 -10.79 -13.93 1.57
N GLU A 61 -10.36 -14.83 0.69
CA GLU A 61 -11.18 -15.46 -0.35
C GLU A 61 -11.00 -16.98 -0.26
N ARG A 62 -12.11 -17.70 -0.26
CA ARG A 62 -12.13 -19.19 -0.16
C ARG A 62 -11.27 -19.72 1.00
N GLY A 63 -11.32 -19.05 2.15
CA GLY A 63 -10.57 -19.42 3.35
C GLY A 63 -9.07 -19.11 3.32
N ARG A 64 -8.56 -18.43 2.29
CA ARG A 64 -7.13 -18.07 2.16
C ARG A 64 -6.96 -16.54 2.13
N ILE A 65 -5.90 -16.05 2.72
CA ILE A 65 -5.49 -14.65 2.56
C ILE A 65 -4.88 -14.49 1.18
N VAL A 66 -5.46 -13.56 0.40
CA VAL A 66 -5.06 -13.25 -0.99
C VAL A 66 -4.51 -11.83 -1.14
N ALA A 67 -4.73 -10.97 -0.17
CA ALA A 67 -4.20 -9.61 -0.15
C ALA A 67 -4.10 -9.07 1.28
N SER A 68 -3.24 -8.08 1.47
CA SER A 68 -3.09 -7.35 2.73
C SER A 68 -2.77 -5.88 2.49
N ALA A 69 -3.05 -5.03 3.46
CA ALA A 69 -2.64 -3.63 3.47
C ALA A 69 -2.61 -3.06 4.89
N ILE A 70 -1.84 -1.99 5.06
CA ILE A 70 -1.82 -1.19 6.28
C ILE A 70 -2.63 0.08 6.02
N ILE A 71 -3.60 0.37 6.89
CA ILE A 71 -4.49 1.54 6.78
C ILE A 71 -4.48 2.30 8.10
N ASN A 72 -3.97 3.52 8.08
CA ASN A 72 -3.87 4.39 9.26
C ASN A 72 -3.82 5.87 8.87
N ARG A 73 -3.53 6.76 9.83
CA ARG A 73 -3.35 8.21 9.61
C ARG A 73 -1.88 8.65 9.61
N VAL A 74 -0.95 7.72 9.61
CA VAL A 74 0.48 8.04 9.65
C VAL A 74 0.96 8.48 8.27
N GLN A 75 1.36 9.73 8.15
CA GLN A 75 1.97 10.27 6.95
C GLN A 75 3.49 10.16 7.06
N ILE A 76 4.14 9.58 6.05
CA ILE A 76 5.60 9.47 6.03
C ILE A 76 6.25 10.86 5.82
N ASP A 77 7.46 11.06 6.35
CA ASP A 77 8.15 12.36 6.28
C ASP A 77 8.32 12.89 4.85
N SER A 78 8.50 12.01 3.88
CA SER A 78 8.63 12.38 2.47
C SER A 78 7.39 13.09 1.92
N TYR A 79 6.21 12.86 2.50
CA TYR A 79 4.97 13.53 2.09
C TYR A 79 5.00 15.04 2.29
N ARG A 80 5.83 15.54 3.22
CA ARG A 80 6.03 16.99 3.44
C ARG A 80 6.66 17.71 2.25
N LYS A 81 7.32 16.96 1.35
CA LYS A 81 7.94 17.49 0.13
C LYS A 81 6.99 17.49 -1.06
N CYS A 82 5.79 16.95 -0.90
CA CYS A 82 4.83 16.81 -1.97
C CYS A 82 3.88 18.02 -2.03
N ASN A 83 3.55 18.47 -3.23
CA ASN A 83 2.58 19.53 -3.46
C ASN A 83 1.16 18.95 -3.53
N TRP A 84 0.62 18.61 -2.35
CA TRP A 84 -0.75 18.14 -2.25
C TRP A 84 -1.75 19.18 -2.76
N LYS A 85 -2.69 18.73 -3.59
CA LYS A 85 -3.75 19.56 -4.16
C LYS A 85 -4.84 19.88 -3.15
N TYR A 86 -5.08 18.93 -2.22
CA TYR A 86 -6.13 19.06 -1.21
C TYR A 86 -5.50 19.37 0.14
N ALA A 87 -5.79 20.59 0.64
CA ALA A 87 -5.49 20.94 2.02
C ALA A 87 -6.40 20.10 2.95
N ALA A 88 -5.81 19.42 3.91
CA ALA A 88 -6.49 18.61 4.91
C ALA A 88 -5.63 18.55 6.16
N ASP A 89 -6.27 18.60 7.32
CA ASP A 89 -5.61 18.35 8.59
C ASP A 89 -5.24 16.86 8.71
N ASP A 90 -4.20 16.54 9.50
CA ASP A 90 -3.76 15.14 9.66
C ASP A 90 -4.89 14.21 10.14
N SER A 91 -5.82 14.74 10.92
CA SER A 91 -7.01 14.00 11.38
C SER A 91 -8.02 13.68 10.30
N GLU A 92 -7.97 14.37 9.17
CA GLU A 92 -8.85 14.18 8.01
C GLU A 92 -8.23 13.31 6.93
N VAL A 93 -6.95 12.93 7.08
CA VAL A 93 -6.20 12.13 6.11
C VAL A 93 -6.19 10.67 6.54
N MET A 94 -6.56 9.77 5.62
CA MET A 94 -6.30 8.34 5.74
C MET A 94 -5.23 7.93 4.73
N VAL A 95 -4.30 7.08 5.15
CA VAL A 95 -3.19 6.62 4.32
C VAL A 95 -3.25 5.11 4.12
N LEU A 96 -3.08 4.68 2.88
CA LEU A 96 -2.93 3.28 2.51
C LEU A 96 -1.46 2.97 2.28
N HIS A 97 -0.89 2.07 3.08
CA HIS A 97 0.49 1.61 2.93
C HIS A 97 0.52 0.14 2.55
N THR A 98 1.55 -0.25 1.83
CA THR A 98 1.94 -1.66 1.62
C THR A 98 0.78 -2.53 1.13
N LEU A 99 0.01 -2.02 0.15
CA LEU A 99 -1.04 -2.82 -0.48
C LEU A 99 -0.41 -3.95 -1.29
N CYS A 100 -0.68 -5.16 -0.88
CA CYS A 100 -0.16 -6.40 -1.44
C CYS A 100 -1.29 -7.27 -1.95
N VAL A 101 -1.10 -7.85 -3.14
CA VAL A 101 -1.96 -8.92 -3.66
C VAL A 101 -1.05 -10.10 -4.02
N ASP A 102 -1.40 -11.30 -3.57
CA ASP A 102 -0.68 -12.51 -3.92
C ASP A 102 -0.53 -12.60 -5.47
N PRO A 103 0.70 -12.68 -6.02
CA PRO A 103 0.92 -12.77 -7.45
C PRO A 103 0.19 -13.95 -8.10
N ALA A 104 0.03 -15.07 -7.39
CA ALA A 104 -0.73 -16.23 -7.85
C ALA A 104 -2.22 -15.94 -8.04
N GLU A 105 -2.72 -14.89 -7.42
CA GLU A 105 -4.11 -14.42 -7.51
C GLU A 105 -4.26 -13.16 -8.36
N SER A 106 -3.26 -12.86 -9.18
CA SER A 106 -3.25 -11.69 -10.08
C SER A 106 -4.43 -11.73 -11.06
N GLY A 107 -4.91 -10.56 -11.46
CA GLY A 107 -6.01 -10.45 -12.44
C GLY A 107 -7.43 -10.55 -11.86
N ASN A 108 -7.61 -11.00 -10.62
CA ASN A 108 -8.93 -11.15 -9.97
C ASN A 108 -9.54 -9.84 -9.44
N GLY A 109 -8.86 -8.71 -9.63
CA GLY A 109 -9.37 -7.39 -9.22
C GLY A 109 -9.27 -7.12 -7.71
N TYR A 110 -8.53 -7.93 -6.95
CA TYR A 110 -8.44 -7.80 -5.49
C TYR A 110 -7.83 -6.46 -5.04
N GLY A 111 -6.84 -5.94 -5.75
CA GLY A 111 -6.28 -4.62 -5.45
C GLY A 111 -7.33 -3.51 -5.52
N LYS A 112 -8.19 -3.51 -6.57
CA LYS A 112 -9.29 -2.54 -6.69
C LYS A 112 -10.33 -2.69 -5.58
N ARG A 113 -10.66 -3.93 -5.22
CA ARG A 113 -11.61 -4.21 -4.12
C ARG A 113 -11.04 -3.75 -2.78
N PHE A 114 -9.72 -3.89 -2.59
CA PHE A 114 -9.08 -3.41 -1.37
C PHE A 114 -9.07 -1.88 -1.29
N VAL A 115 -8.80 -1.20 -2.41
CA VAL A 115 -8.88 0.26 -2.46
C VAL A 115 -10.31 0.75 -2.19
N ALA A 116 -11.33 0.11 -2.75
CA ALA A 116 -12.73 0.47 -2.46
C ALA A 116 -13.07 0.29 -0.97
N PHE A 117 -12.58 -0.77 -0.33
CA PHE A 117 -12.70 -0.94 1.12
C PHE A 117 -12.01 0.19 1.88
N TYR A 118 -10.78 0.54 1.51
CA TYR A 118 -10.01 1.63 2.11
C TYR A 118 -10.74 2.97 2.03
N GLU A 119 -11.34 3.30 0.87
CA GLU A 119 -12.13 4.51 0.69
C GLU A 119 -13.35 4.57 1.61
N ASN A 120 -14.09 3.46 1.72
CA ASN A 120 -15.23 3.35 2.62
C ASN A 120 -14.80 3.44 4.09
N TYR A 121 -13.74 2.71 4.47
CA TYR A 121 -13.20 2.74 5.83
C TYR A 121 -12.74 4.15 6.23
N ALA A 122 -12.11 4.89 5.32
CA ALA A 122 -11.71 6.26 5.56
C ALA A 122 -12.93 7.18 5.79
N ALA A 123 -13.96 7.06 4.96
CA ALA A 123 -15.20 7.84 5.11
C ALA A 123 -15.92 7.54 6.44
N GLU A 124 -16.03 6.26 6.82
CA GLU A 124 -16.62 5.81 8.09
C GLU A 124 -15.84 6.33 9.31
N ASN A 125 -14.53 6.60 9.14
CA ASN A 125 -13.67 7.17 10.18
C ASN A 125 -13.53 8.71 10.10
N GLY A 126 -14.39 9.39 9.33
CA GLY A 126 -14.45 10.84 9.24
C GLY A 126 -13.31 11.49 8.45
N CYS A 127 -12.57 10.71 7.65
CA CYS A 127 -11.55 11.25 6.77
C CYS A 127 -12.17 11.73 5.45
N THR A 128 -11.65 12.83 4.93
CA THR A 128 -12.11 13.44 3.68
C THR A 128 -11.04 13.40 2.59
N CYS A 129 -9.80 13.09 2.97
CA CYS A 129 -8.65 13.03 2.07
C CYS A 129 -7.94 11.68 2.19
N LEU A 130 -7.65 11.10 1.06
CA LEU A 130 -6.96 9.82 0.91
C LEU A 130 -5.57 10.07 0.35
N ARG A 131 -4.55 9.48 0.96
CA ARG A 131 -3.17 9.53 0.47
C ARG A 131 -2.56 8.15 0.41
N MET A 132 -1.68 7.96 -0.55
CA MET A 132 -0.86 6.76 -0.69
C MET A 132 0.35 7.08 -1.56
N ASP A 133 1.24 6.14 -1.67
CA ASP A 133 2.38 6.23 -2.55
C ASP A 133 2.69 4.92 -3.26
N THR A 134 3.49 5.01 -4.29
CA THR A 134 4.06 3.86 -4.97
C THR A 134 5.39 4.24 -5.62
N ASN A 135 6.21 3.26 -5.97
CA ASN A 135 7.44 3.48 -6.72
C ASN A 135 7.13 4.07 -8.10
N GLU A 136 7.94 5.04 -8.57
CA GLU A 136 7.78 5.67 -9.90
C GLU A 136 7.80 4.66 -11.05
N ARG A 137 8.50 3.52 -10.90
CA ARG A 137 8.58 2.45 -11.88
C ARG A 137 7.38 1.50 -11.85
N ASN A 138 6.56 1.53 -10.78
CA ASN A 138 5.39 0.69 -10.65
C ASN A 138 4.22 1.20 -11.51
N THR A 139 4.39 1.10 -12.84
CA THR A 139 3.43 1.61 -13.82
C THR A 139 2.07 0.93 -13.72
N ASN A 140 2.01 -0.32 -13.26
CA ASN A 140 0.76 -1.06 -13.08
C ASN A 140 -0.06 -0.48 -11.92
N ALA A 141 0.54 -0.21 -10.77
CA ALA A 141 -0.12 0.42 -9.64
C ALA A 141 -0.56 1.84 -10.00
N ARG A 142 0.32 2.67 -10.58
CA ARG A 142 0.01 4.03 -11.01
C ARG A 142 -1.21 4.07 -11.96
N ARG A 143 -1.24 3.17 -12.96
CA ARG A 143 -2.36 3.06 -13.89
C ARG A 143 -3.66 2.64 -13.20
N MET A 144 -3.57 1.72 -12.22
CA MET A 144 -4.72 1.28 -11.43
C MET A 144 -5.29 2.44 -10.61
N TYR A 145 -4.46 3.14 -9.85
CA TYR A 145 -4.88 4.26 -9.01
C TYR A 145 -5.46 5.43 -9.84
N LYS A 146 -4.85 5.75 -10.98
CA LYS A 146 -5.40 6.74 -11.90
C LYS A 146 -6.83 6.39 -12.36
N LYS A 147 -7.08 5.10 -12.70
CA LYS A 147 -8.42 4.62 -13.07
C LYS A 147 -9.42 4.67 -11.92
N LEU A 148 -8.96 4.65 -10.68
CA LEU A 148 -9.77 4.77 -9.48
C LEU A 148 -9.96 6.24 -9.04
N GLY A 149 -9.45 7.19 -9.82
CA GLY A 149 -9.65 8.62 -9.60
C GLY A 149 -8.65 9.26 -8.64
N TYR A 150 -7.48 8.64 -8.43
CA TYR A 150 -6.38 9.25 -7.69
C TYR A 150 -5.56 10.15 -8.61
N ASP A 151 -5.25 11.35 -8.13
CA ASP A 151 -4.33 12.30 -8.77
C ASP A 151 -2.89 12.05 -8.27
N GLU A 152 -1.91 12.10 -9.16
CA GLU A 152 -0.50 12.13 -8.77
C GLU A 152 -0.12 13.57 -8.37
N ALA A 153 0.16 13.77 -7.09
CA ALA A 153 0.52 15.09 -6.54
C ALA A 153 2.00 15.43 -6.76
N GLY A 154 2.83 14.45 -7.08
CA GLY A 154 4.24 14.63 -7.38
C GLY A 154 5.07 13.38 -7.18
N ILE A 155 6.33 13.44 -7.59
CA ILE A 155 7.34 12.41 -7.32
C ILE A 155 8.39 13.02 -6.40
N VAL A 156 8.61 12.39 -5.25
CA VAL A 156 9.57 12.87 -4.26
C VAL A 156 10.69 11.85 -4.07
N PRO A 157 11.96 12.30 -3.98
CA PRO A 157 13.06 11.41 -3.64
C PRO A 157 12.92 10.96 -2.19
N CYS A 158 13.10 9.67 -1.96
CA CYS A 158 12.92 9.05 -0.67
C CYS A 158 13.96 7.97 -0.42
N ASP A 159 14.51 7.93 0.78
CA ASP A 159 15.16 6.75 1.34
C ASP A 159 14.09 6.00 2.14
N PHE A 160 13.58 4.92 1.59
CA PHE A 160 12.38 4.26 2.08
C PHE A 160 12.73 2.95 2.80
N ASN A 161 12.52 2.92 4.11
CA ASN A 161 12.73 1.72 4.94
C ASN A 161 14.10 1.02 4.70
N GLY A 162 15.18 1.80 4.59
CA GLY A 162 16.54 1.30 4.35
C GLY A 162 16.91 1.14 2.88
N ILE A 163 15.97 1.32 1.95
CA ILE A 163 16.20 1.28 0.51
C ILE A 163 16.41 2.70 0.01
N LYS A 164 17.57 2.97 -0.60
CA LYS A 164 17.97 4.31 -1.03
C LYS A 164 17.57 4.64 -2.46
N GLY A 165 17.34 5.93 -2.71
CA GLY A 165 17.19 6.45 -4.06
C GLY A 165 15.88 6.07 -4.74
N ILE A 166 14.80 5.91 -3.98
CA ILE A 166 13.47 5.62 -4.49
C ILE A 166 12.80 6.93 -4.95
N GLY A 167 12.28 6.95 -6.17
CA GLY A 167 11.30 7.94 -6.61
C GLY A 167 9.91 7.50 -6.14
N LEU A 168 9.36 8.24 -5.19
CA LEU A 168 8.07 7.94 -4.59
C LEU A 168 6.99 8.81 -5.23
N VAL A 169 6.08 8.18 -5.97
CA VAL A 169 4.91 8.86 -6.54
C VAL A 169 3.86 8.98 -5.45
N CYS A 170 3.59 10.21 -5.04
CA CYS A 170 2.54 10.53 -4.08
C CYS A 170 1.20 10.67 -4.79
N LEU A 171 0.19 9.98 -4.29
CA LEU A 171 -1.16 9.96 -4.86
C LEU A 171 -2.17 10.43 -3.82
N GLU A 172 -3.14 11.19 -4.27
CA GLU A 172 -4.23 11.68 -3.42
C GLU A 172 -5.59 11.59 -4.10
N LYS A 173 -6.63 11.49 -3.29
CA LYS A 173 -8.03 11.58 -3.71
C LYS A 173 -8.85 12.23 -2.60
N LYS A 174 -9.70 13.20 -2.96
CA LYS A 174 -10.70 13.72 -2.04
C LYS A 174 -11.96 12.88 -2.11
N ILE A 175 -12.46 12.47 -0.97
CA ILE A 175 -13.77 11.82 -0.82
C ILE A 175 -14.76 12.79 -0.20
N LYS A 176 -16.03 12.58 -0.49
CA LYS A 176 -17.12 13.46 -0.03
C LYS A 176 -17.50 13.12 1.40
#